data_00b0da3cb3c8425411c68dbe8f6c8d29
#
_entry.id   00b0da3cb3c8425411c68dbe8f6c8d29
#
_cell.length_a   1.000
_cell.length_b   1.000
_cell.length_c   1.000
_cell.angle_alpha   90.00
_cell.angle_beta   90.00
_cell.angle_gamma   90.00
#
_symmetry.space_group_name_H-M   'P 1'
#
loop_
_entity.id
_entity.type
_entity.pdbx_description
1 polymer ?
#
loop_
_entity_poly.entity_id
_entity_poly.type
_entity_poly.pdbx_seq_one_letter_code
_entity_poly.pdbx_strand_id
1 'polypeptide(L)'
;TLDCRLLPDVDPEAFLTELRSVLADDRIEVEVMNRWYAGAESPMDTRFVSVVREVISELVEGAHLAPEMTSGFTDSRIFRLRGVPSYGFVPCLVDPEDLAGIHGHNERISVENVRLGLQVLYEVVRRLAAD
;
A
#
# COMPACT_ATOMS: atom_id res chain seq x y z
N THR A 1 9.79 -19.70 11.61
CA THR A 1 8.60 -19.13 10.94
C THR A 1 9.07 -18.15 9.89
N LEU A 2 8.50 -18.22 8.69
CA LEU A 2 8.72 -17.27 7.59
C LEU A 2 7.43 -16.48 7.36
N ASP A 3 7.55 -15.17 7.16
CA ASP A 3 6.49 -14.31 6.64
C ASP A 3 6.82 -14.01 5.16
N CYS A 4 6.03 -14.59 4.26
CA CYS A 4 6.24 -14.48 2.83
C CYS A 4 5.26 -13.47 2.23
N ARG A 5 5.77 -12.38 1.68
CA ARG A 5 5.00 -11.33 1.01
C ARG A 5 5.07 -11.55 -0.49
N LEU A 6 3.97 -12.01 -1.08
CA LEU A 6 3.89 -12.30 -2.51
C LEU A 6 3.42 -11.07 -3.29
N LEU A 7 3.87 -10.97 -4.53
CA LEU A 7 3.31 -10.00 -5.48
C LEU A 7 1.84 -10.33 -5.77
N PRO A 8 1.03 -9.36 -6.19
CA PRO A 8 -0.41 -9.55 -6.36
C PRO A 8 -0.81 -10.65 -7.37
N ASP A 9 0.03 -10.91 -8.36
CA ASP A 9 -0.17 -11.88 -9.44
C ASP A 9 0.48 -13.24 -9.18
N VAL A 10 1.18 -13.42 -8.06
CA VAL A 10 1.82 -14.70 -7.72
C VAL A 10 0.81 -15.65 -7.09
N ASP A 11 0.65 -16.82 -7.68
CA ASP A 11 -0.15 -17.90 -7.12
C ASP A 11 0.55 -18.49 -5.87
N PRO A 12 -0.11 -18.46 -4.69
CA PRO A 12 0.47 -19.00 -3.45
C PRO A 12 0.84 -20.49 -3.51
N GLU A 13 0.10 -21.31 -4.27
CA GLU A 13 0.40 -22.74 -4.39
C GLU A 13 1.62 -22.99 -5.28
N ALA A 14 1.76 -22.20 -6.36
CA ALA A 14 2.97 -22.23 -7.17
C ALA A 14 4.20 -21.81 -6.35
N PHE A 15 4.08 -20.75 -5.54
CA PHE A 15 5.14 -20.31 -4.63
C PHE A 15 5.53 -21.41 -3.62
N LEU A 16 4.55 -22.08 -3.01
CA LEU A 16 4.84 -23.16 -2.07
C LEU A 16 5.54 -24.36 -2.73
N THR A 17 5.17 -24.64 -3.97
CA THR A 17 5.81 -25.70 -4.76
C THR A 17 7.27 -25.36 -5.05
N GLU A 18 7.54 -24.11 -5.44
CA GLU A 18 8.89 -23.61 -5.67
C GLU A 18 9.71 -23.61 -4.36
N LEU A 19 9.13 -23.12 -3.26
CA LEU A 19 9.79 -23.12 -1.95
C LEU A 19 10.23 -24.54 -1.53
N ARG A 20 9.35 -25.52 -1.66
CA ARG A 20 9.68 -26.92 -1.36
C ARG A 20 10.78 -27.46 -2.27
N SER A 21 10.76 -27.10 -3.55
CA SER A 21 11.79 -27.46 -4.50
C SER A 21 13.16 -26.86 -4.15
N VAL A 22 13.19 -25.63 -3.68
CA VAL A 22 14.44 -24.96 -3.25
C VAL A 22 14.98 -25.57 -1.96
N LEU A 23 14.11 -25.90 -1.00
CA LEU A 23 14.52 -26.55 0.24
C LEU A 23 15.16 -27.91 -0.01
N ALA A 24 14.60 -28.70 -0.95
CA ALA A 24 15.12 -29.98 -1.44
C ALA A 24 15.60 -30.95 -0.33
N ASP A 25 14.90 -30.96 0.82
CA ASP A 25 15.24 -31.81 1.96
C ASP A 25 13.95 -32.34 2.61
N ASP A 26 13.73 -33.65 2.47
CA ASP A 26 12.54 -34.35 2.99
C ASP A 26 12.42 -34.32 4.54
N ARG A 27 13.46 -33.92 5.24
CA ARG A 27 13.45 -33.74 6.70
C ARG A 27 12.82 -32.40 7.12
N ILE A 28 12.59 -31.48 6.16
CA ILE A 28 11.99 -30.17 6.42
C ILE A 28 10.49 -30.25 6.14
N GLU A 29 9.70 -30.16 7.19
CA GLU A 29 8.26 -30.04 7.07
C GLU A 29 7.86 -28.57 6.87
N VAL A 30 7.07 -28.29 5.82
CA VAL A 30 6.55 -26.95 5.52
C VAL A 30 5.07 -26.92 5.82
N GLU A 31 4.70 -26.27 6.92
CA GLU A 31 3.33 -26.03 7.34
C GLU A 31 2.90 -24.60 7.02
N VAL A 32 1.72 -24.44 6.41
CA VAL A 32 1.11 -23.14 6.16
C VAL A 32 0.22 -22.74 7.32
N MET A 33 0.72 -21.87 8.20
CA MET A 33 0.01 -21.43 9.39
C MET A 33 -1.17 -20.51 9.08
N ASN A 34 -0.98 -19.53 8.19
CA ASN A 34 -2.01 -18.57 7.78
C ASN A 34 -1.97 -18.35 6.28
N ARG A 35 -3.14 -18.43 5.64
CA ARG A 35 -3.28 -18.12 4.21
C ARG A 35 -3.96 -16.78 4.04
N TRP A 36 -3.21 -15.82 3.56
CA TRP A 36 -3.72 -14.54 3.11
C TRP A 36 -3.57 -14.49 1.61
N TYR A 37 -4.67 -14.67 0.91
CA TYR A 37 -4.63 -14.63 -0.57
C TYR A 37 -4.22 -13.24 -1.05
N ALA A 38 -3.50 -13.21 -2.17
CA ALA A 38 -3.18 -11.98 -2.87
C ALA A 38 -4.46 -11.18 -3.12
N GLY A 39 -4.43 -9.90 -2.78
CA GLY A 39 -5.54 -9.00 -3.06
C GLY A 39 -5.51 -8.57 -4.52
N ALA A 40 -6.68 -8.31 -5.10
CA ALA A 40 -6.78 -7.63 -6.37
C ALA A 40 -6.13 -6.23 -6.28
N GLU A 41 -5.55 -5.76 -7.38
CA GLU A 41 -5.10 -4.38 -7.52
C GLU A 41 -6.29 -3.43 -7.70
N SER A 42 -6.12 -2.17 -7.31
CA SER A 42 -7.07 -1.13 -7.66
C SER A 42 -6.62 -0.43 -8.96
N PRO A 43 -7.53 -0.19 -9.92
CA PRO A 43 -7.17 0.44 -11.19
C PRO A 43 -6.71 1.88 -10.99
N MET A 44 -5.74 2.34 -11.80
CA MET A 44 -5.20 3.69 -11.74
C MET A 44 -5.94 4.72 -12.61
N ASP A 45 -6.97 4.29 -13.33
CA ASP A 45 -7.78 5.11 -14.22
C ASP A 45 -9.11 5.55 -13.58
N THR A 46 -9.17 5.60 -12.26
CA THR A 46 -10.38 6.02 -11.54
C THR A 46 -10.44 7.54 -11.34
N ARG A 47 -11.66 8.05 -11.14
CA ARG A 47 -11.88 9.45 -10.77
C ARG A 47 -11.12 9.83 -9.49
N PHE A 48 -11.07 8.94 -8.50
CA PHE A 48 -10.30 9.18 -7.27
C PHE A 48 -8.83 9.48 -7.59
N VAL A 49 -8.19 8.63 -8.40
CA VAL A 49 -6.78 8.81 -8.77
C VAL A 49 -6.56 10.09 -9.57
N SER A 50 -7.48 10.44 -10.46
CA SER A 50 -7.41 11.71 -11.23
C SER A 50 -7.47 12.92 -10.31
N VAL A 51 -8.43 12.95 -9.38
CA VAL A 51 -8.57 14.04 -8.41
C VAL A 51 -7.36 14.15 -7.50
N VAL A 52 -6.84 13.02 -6.98
CA VAL A 52 -5.62 13.03 -6.16
C VAL A 52 -4.44 13.61 -6.96
N ARG A 53 -4.27 13.21 -8.21
CA ARG A 53 -3.19 13.71 -9.08
C ARG A 53 -3.28 15.22 -9.28
N GLU A 54 -4.47 15.74 -9.56
CA GLU A 54 -4.72 17.18 -9.71
C GLU A 54 -4.38 17.94 -8.43
N VAL A 55 -4.92 17.51 -7.30
CA VAL A 55 -4.69 18.16 -5.99
C VAL A 55 -3.21 18.16 -5.63
N ILE A 56 -2.52 17.04 -5.81
CA ILE A 56 -1.08 16.96 -5.52
C ILE A 56 -0.28 17.90 -6.43
N SER A 57 -0.58 17.95 -7.72
CA SER A 57 0.13 18.83 -8.66
C SER A 57 -0.08 20.33 -8.38
N GLU A 58 -1.20 20.69 -7.78
CA GLU A 58 -1.51 22.07 -7.39
C GLU A 58 -0.86 22.47 -6.06
N LEU A 59 -0.78 21.56 -5.11
CA LEU A 59 -0.35 21.86 -3.74
C LEU A 59 1.11 21.56 -3.47
N VAL A 60 1.73 20.70 -4.28
CA VAL A 60 3.12 20.26 -4.07
C VAL A 60 3.90 20.40 -5.36
N GLU A 61 4.73 21.44 -5.45
CA GLU A 61 5.55 21.71 -6.64
C GLU A 61 6.43 20.52 -6.99
N GLY A 62 6.40 20.12 -8.26
CA GLY A 62 7.23 19.02 -8.78
C GLY A 62 6.83 17.61 -8.34
N ALA A 63 5.75 17.45 -7.55
CA ALA A 63 5.28 16.14 -7.14
C ALA A 63 4.52 15.42 -8.28
N HIS A 64 4.74 14.11 -8.36
CA HIS A 64 4.07 13.22 -9.30
C HIS A 64 3.45 12.05 -8.55
N LEU A 65 2.22 11.70 -8.93
CA LEU A 65 1.54 10.53 -8.40
C LEU A 65 1.93 9.29 -9.23
N ALA A 66 2.54 8.32 -8.56
CA ALA A 66 2.89 7.02 -9.13
C ALA A 66 2.30 5.88 -8.26
N PRO A 67 1.95 4.74 -8.86
CA PRO A 67 1.59 3.56 -8.08
C PRO A 67 2.84 3.04 -7.36
N GLU A 68 2.64 2.66 -6.10
CA GLU A 68 3.66 2.01 -5.30
C GLU A 68 3.07 0.79 -4.60
N MET A 69 3.88 -0.24 -4.43
CA MET A 69 3.52 -1.40 -3.66
C MET A 69 4.30 -1.40 -2.35
N THR A 70 3.57 -1.31 -1.25
CA THR A 70 4.17 -1.46 0.08
C THR A 70 4.31 -2.94 0.46
N SER A 71 5.38 -3.28 1.13
CA SER A 71 5.52 -4.58 1.80
C SER A 71 4.61 -4.73 3.03
N GLY A 72 3.92 -3.66 3.43
CA GLY A 72 2.96 -3.64 4.53
C GLY A 72 1.65 -4.35 4.20
N PHE A 73 0.77 -4.39 5.20
CA PHE A 73 -0.56 -4.95 5.10
C PHE A 73 -1.59 -3.90 5.50
N THR A 74 -2.68 -3.78 4.74
CA THR A 74 -3.77 -2.84 5.03
C THR A 74 -5.13 -3.48 4.81
N ASP A 75 -6.17 -2.93 5.43
CA ASP A 75 -7.56 -3.34 5.25
C ASP A 75 -8.11 -3.09 3.83
N SER A 76 -7.41 -2.30 3.02
CA SER A 76 -7.75 -2.07 1.60
C SER A 76 -7.94 -3.38 0.82
N ARG A 77 -7.19 -4.43 1.18
CA ARG A 77 -7.34 -5.77 0.62
C ARG A 77 -8.76 -6.30 0.76
N ILE A 78 -9.38 -6.12 1.94
CA ILE A 78 -10.74 -6.62 2.22
C ILE A 78 -11.76 -5.97 1.30
N PHE A 79 -11.59 -4.68 1.03
CA PHE A 79 -12.46 -3.93 0.12
C PHE A 79 -12.23 -4.33 -1.34
N ARG A 80 -10.96 -4.46 -1.77
CA ARG A 80 -10.62 -4.89 -3.13
C ARG A 80 -11.19 -6.27 -3.46
N LEU A 81 -11.13 -7.23 -2.54
CA LEU A 81 -11.72 -8.56 -2.71
C LEU A 81 -13.24 -8.52 -2.88
N ARG A 82 -13.89 -7.42 -2.51
CA ARG A 82 -15.33 -7.17 -2.72
C ARG A 82 -15.61 -6.29 -3.94
N GLY A 83 -14.61 -6.04 -4.77
CA GLY A 83 -14.75 -5.21 -5.97
C GLY A 83 -14.78 -3.71 -5.70
N VAL A 84 -14.42 -3.27 -4.48
CA VAL A 84 -14.34 -1.85 -4.13
C VAL A 84 -12.90 -1.37 -4.32
N PRO A 85 -12.62 -0.47 -5.28
CA PRO A 85 -11.30 0.13 -5.43
C PRO A 85 -10.87 0.82 -4.14
N SER A 86 -9.66 0.50 -3.67
CA SER A 86 -9.15 1.02 -2.40
C SER A 86 -7.65 1.27 -2.51
N TYR A 87 -7.23 2.45 -2.12
CA TYR A 87 -5.86 2.93 -2.28
C TYR A 87 -5.25 3.27 -0.92
N GLY A 88 -4.00 2.88 -0.70
CA GLY A 88 -3.19 3.46 0.35
C GLY A 88 -2.67 4.81 -0.13
N PHE A 89 -3.02 5.88 0.57
CA PHE A 89 -2.58 7.22 0.23
C PHE A 89 -2.28 8.00 1.51
N VAL A 90 -1.00 8.36 1.68
CA VAL A 90 -0.53 9.16 2.82
C VAL A 90 0.09 10.43 2.27
N PRO A 91 -0.63 11.58 2.28
CA PRO A 91 -0.16 12.84 1.71
C PRO A 91 0.82 13.55 2.64
N CYS A 92 2.00 12.99 2.78
CA CYS A 92 3.09 13.50 3.61
C CYS A 92 4.40 13.50 2.81
N LEU A 93 5.20 14.53 3.01
CA LEU A 93 6.58 14.60 2.51
C LEU A 93 7.50 14.05 3.60
N VAL A 94 7.68 12.74 3.61
CA VAL A 94 8.44 12.03 4.65
C VAL A 94 9.88 11.87 4.19
N ASP A 95 10.82 12.32 5.00
CA ASP A 95 12.24 12.06 4.72
C ASP A 95 12.63 10.61 5.10
N PRO A 96 13.78 10.11 4.61
CA PRO A 96 14.19 8.73 4.86
C PRO A 96 14.38 8.40 6.35
N GLU A 97 14.76 9.36 7.19
CA GLU A 97 14.95 9.12 8.63
C GLU A 97 13.61 8.91 9.33
N ASP A 98 12.62 9.73 9.03
CA ASP A 98 11.27 9.60 9.59
C ASP A 98 10.57 8.35 9.05
N LEU A 99 10.77 8.01 7.78
CA LEU A 99 10.25 6.78 7.19
C LEU A 99 10.80 5.53 7.90
N ALA A 100 12.08 5.50 8.22
CA ALA A 100 12.71 4.40 8.95
C ALA A 100 12.21 4.27 10.40
N GLY A 101 11.60 5.33 10.96
CA GLY A 101 11.01 5.36 12.29
C GLY A 101 9.61 4.78 12.39
N ILE A 102 8.94 4.49 11.29
CA ILE A 102 7.56 3.98 11.27
C ILE A 102 7.49 2.65 12.03
N HIS A 103 6.54 2.55 12.97
CA HIS A 103 6.37 1.43 13.93
C HIS A 103 7.57 1.22 14.87
N GLY A 104 8.49 2.18 14.93
CA GLY A 104 9.68 2.14 15.77
C GLY A 104 9.62 3.09 16.98
N HIS A 105 10.76 3.20 17.67
CA HIS A 105 10.93 4.19 18.72
C HIS A 105 11.06 5.59 18.09
N ASN A 106 10.43 6.59 18.71
CA ASN A 106 10.40 7.98 18.24
C ASN A 106 9.72 8.17 16.86
N GLU A 107 8.76 7.31 16.52
CA GLU A 107 7.89 7.55 15.37
C GLU A 107 7.26 8.94 15.48
N ARG A 108 7.40 9.73 14.43
CA ARG A 108 7.02 11.14 14.44
C ARG A 108 6.54 11.58 13.06
N ILE A 109 5.75 12.64 13.04
CA ILE A 109 5.37 13.38 11.86
C ILE A 109 5.52 14.87 12.14
N SER A 110 6.01 15.65 11.18
CA SER A 110 6.12 17.09 11.34
C SER A 110 4.73 17.76 11.35
N VAL A 111 4.61 18.89 12.02
CA VAL A 111 3.37 19.69 12.02
C VAL A 111 3.02 20.17 10.61
N GLU A 112 4.02 20.48 9.81
CA GLU A 112 3.88 20.87 8.40
C GLU A 112 3.26 19.72 7.57
N ASN A 113 3.68 18.49 7.78
CA ASN A 113 3.09 17.32 7.15
C ASN A 113 1.64 17.08 7.57
N VAL A 114 1.30 17.29 8.83
CA VAL A 114 -0.10 17.21 9.28
C VAL A 114 -0.96 18.27 8.58
N ARG A 115 -0.46 19.51 8.45
CA ARG A 115 -1.17 20.59 7.74
C ARG A 115 -1.34 20.28 6.26
N LEU A 116 -0.26 19.87 5.58
CA LEU A 116 -0.30 19.47 4.18
C LEU A 116 -1.28 18.32 3.96
N GLY A 117 -1.20 17.29 4.78
CA GLY A 117 -2.08 16.12 4.72
C GLY A 117 -3.55 16.49 4.86
N LEU A 118 -3.88 17.35 5.84
CA LEU A 118 -5.24 17.85 6.01
C LEU A 118 -5.73 18.65 4.80
N GLN A 119 -4.89 19.52 4.24
CA GLN A 119 -5.24 20.32 3.08
C GLN A 119 -5.48 19.44 1.86
N VAL A 120 -4.60 18.49 1.58
CA VAL A 120 -4.73 17.56 0.46
C VAL A 120 -5.98 16.70 0.60
N LEU A 121 -6.19 16.07 1.75
CA LEU A 121 -7.36 15.22 1.99
C LEU A 121 -8.66 16.00 1.92
N TYR A 122 -8.70 17.20 2.48
CA TYR A 122 -9.87 18.07 2.39
C TYR A 122 -10.23 18.39 0.92
N GLU A 123 -9.25 18.83 0.12
CA GLU A 123 -9.47 19.14 -1.30
C GLU A 123 -9.90 17.92 -2.11
N VAL A 124 -9.30 16.76 -1.87
CA VAL A 124 -9.70 15.50 -2.52
C VAL A 124 -11.14 15.16 -2.20
N VAL A 125 -11.53 15.15 -0.92
CA VAL A 125 -12.90 14.84 -0.50
C VAL A 125 -13.89 15.87 -1.05
N ARG A 126 -13.57 17.17 -0.97
CA ARG A 126 -14.41 18.25 -1.47
C ARG A 126 -14.70 18.09 -2.98
N ARG A 127 -13.66 17.78 -3.79
CA ARG A 127 -13.83 17.60 -5.24
C ARG A 127 -14.60 16.33 -5.60
N LEU A 128 -14.42 15.26 -4.81
CA LEU A 128 -15.16 14.02 -5.03
C LEU A 128 -16.64 14.12 -4.62
N ALA A 129 -16.94 14.97 -3.64
CA ALA A 129 -18.30 15.17 -3.12
C ALA A 129 -19.09 16.27 -3.86
N ALA A 130 -18.46 17.06 -4.72
CA ALA A 130 -19.08 18.21 -5.40
C ALA A 130 -19.90 17.81 -6.66
N ASP A 131 -19.93 16.56 -7.05
CA ASP A 131 -20.72 15.98 -8.13
C ASP A 131 -21.77 15.03 -7.55
#